data_341a2a2528640efba2ba7cd6c9b9fa60
#
_entry.id   341a2a2528640efba2ba7cd6c9b9fa60
#
_cell.length_a   1.000
_cell.length_b   1.000
_cell.length_c   1.000
_cell.angle_alpha   90.00
_cell.angle_beta   90.00
_cell.angle_gamma   90.00
#
_symmetry.space_group_name_H-M   'P 1'
#
loop_
_entity.id
_entity.type
_entity.pdbx_description
1 polymer ?
#
loop_
_entity_poly.entity_id
_entity_poly.type
_entity_poly.pdbx_seq_one_letter_code
_entity_poly.pdbx_strand_id
1 'polypeptide(L)' 'MIICGFGRVGRQIARLLDAADQRWIATDLDSETIEQARKRGLPVFYGDCSRAEILRALGV' A
#
# COMPACT_ATOMS: atom_id res chain seq x y z
N MET A 1 5.83 3.38 -6.55
CA MET A 1 6.13 3.65 -5.12
C MET A 1 5.45 2.64 -4.21
N ILE A 2 6.10 2.25 -3.15
CA ILE A 2 5.55 1.34 -2.14
C ILE A 2 5.27 2.12 -0.86
N ILE A 3 4.04 1.99 -0.37
CA ILE A 3 3.63 2.63 0.88
C ILE A 3 3.66 1.57 1.98
N CYS A 4 4.44 1.82 3.02
CA CYS A 4 4.56 0.90 4.16
C CYS A 4 3.55 1.29 5.23
N GLY A 5 2.49 0.50 5.33
CA GLY A 5 1.39 0.80 6.24
C GLY A 5 0.36 1.70 5.59
N PHE A 6 -0.90 1.27 5.60
CA PHE A 6 -1.98 2.02 4.96
C PHE A 6 -2.92 2.63 6.01
N GLY A 7 -2.31 3.28 6.99
CA GLY A 7 -3.04 4.05 7.99
C GLY A 7 -3.34 5.46 7.50
N ARG A 8 -3.47 6.40 8.45
CA ARG A 8 -3.81 7.77 8.12
C ARG A 8 -2.79 8.42 7.18
N VAL A 9 -1.50 8.29 7.50
CA VAL A 9 -0.44 8.88 6.69
C VAL A 9 -0.34 8.20 5.33
N GLY A 10 -0.42 6.88 5.30
CA GLY A 10 -0.34 6.13 4.05
C GLY A 10 -1.44 6.51 3.08
N ARG A 11 -2.66 6.71 3.59
CA ARG A 11 -3.78 7.14 2.75
C ARG A 11 -3.55 8.52 2.15
N GLN A 12 -2.97 9.44 2.93
CA GLN A 12 -2.66 10.78 2.42
C GLN A 12 -1.61 10.71 1.33
N ILE A 13 -0.59 9.89 1.50
CA ILE A 13 0.44 9.70 0.49
C ILE A 13 -0.19 9.12 -0.79
N ALA A 14 -1.07 8.14 -0.65
CA ALA A 14 -1.75 7.53 -1.79
C ALA A 14 -2.56 8.57 -2.58
N ARG A 15 -3.25 9.47 -1.88
CA ARG A 15 -4.00 10.54 -2.54
C ARG A 15 -3.09 11.47 -3.33
N LEU A 16 -1.94 11.80 -2.76
CA LEU A 16 -0.97 12.65 -3.45
C LEU A 16 -0.43 11.97 -4.70
N LEU A 17 -0.14 10.67 -4.61
CA LEU A 17 0.34 9.90 -5.74
C LEU A 17 -0.71 9.78 -6.84
N ASP A 18 -1.96 9.55 -6.46
CA ASP A 18 -3.06 9.51 -7.42
C ASP A 18 -3.22 10.85 -8.12
N ALA A 19 -3.13 11.95 -7.38
CA ALA A 19 -3.24 13.29 -7.95
C ALA A 19 -2.09 13.58 -8.91
N ALA A 20 -0.92 13.00 -8.68
CA ALA A 20 0.24 13.15 -9.54
C ALA A 20 0.30 12.10 -10.66
N ASP A 21 -0.74 11.28 -10.78
CA ASP A 21 -0.83 10.19 -11.76
C ASP A 21 0.34 9.20 -11.62
N GLN A 22 0.73 8.94 -10.38
CA GLN A 22 1.80 8.00 -10.06
C GLN A 22 1.22 6.68 -9.58
N ARG A 23 1.82 5.58 -10.03
CA ARG A 23 1.41 4.25 -9.58
C ARG A 23 1.96 3.98 -8.17
N TRP A 24 1.16 3.30 -7.37
CA TRP A 24 1.59 2.92 -6.03
C TRP A 24 0.94 1.61 -5.62
N ILE A 25 1.58 0.95 -4.68
CA ILE A 25 1.01 -0.19 -3.95
C ILE A 25 1.30 0.02 -2.48
N ALA A 26 0.52 -0.60 -1.64
CA ALA A 26 0.71 -0.48 -0.20
C ALA A 26 0.69 -1.85 0.47
N THR A 27 1.35 -1.96 1.60
CA THR A 27 1.28 -3.17 2.43
C THR A 27 0.85 -2.78 3.83
N ASP A 28 0.20 -3.70 4.51
CA ASP A 28 -0.20 -3.52 5.89
C ASP A 28 -0.30 -4.89 6.56
N LEU A 29 -0.23 -4.92 7.87
CA LEU A 29 -0.37 -6.12 8.66
C LEU A 29 -1.77 -6.26 9.26
N ASP A 30 -2.58 -5.21 9.15
CA ASP A 30 -3.95 -5.22 9.66
C ASP A 30 -4.91 -5.68 8.57
N SER A 31 -5.44 -6.89 8.72
CA SER A 31 -6.33 -7.48 7.72
C SER A 31 -7.59 -6.63 7.49
N GLU A 32 -8.10 -5.98 8.52
CA GLU A 32 -9.28 -5.14 8.39
C GLU A 32 -9.01 -3.92 7.51
N THR A 33 -7.87 -3.27 7.71
CA THR A 33 -7.45 -2.15 6.87
C THR A 33 -7.33 -2.59 5.41
N ILE A 34 -6.72 -3.75 5.19
CA ILE A 34 -6.54 -4.28 3.84
C ILE A 34 -7.89 -4.57 3.19
N GLU A 35 -8.79 -5.21 3.92
CA GLU A 35 -10.11 -5.56 3.40
C GLU A 35 -10.89 -4.32 2.98
N GLN A 36 -10.90 -3.30 3.82
CA GLN A 36 -11.60 -2.05 3.51
C GLN A 36 -11.00 -1.36 2.29
N ALA A 37 -9.69 -1.34 2.19
CA ALA A 37 -9.02 -0.73 1.04
C ALA A 37 -9.31 -1.49 -0.25
N ARG A 38 -9.31 -2.81 -0.19
CA ARG A 38 -9.58 -3.64 -1.37
C ARG A 38 -11.01 -3.49 -1.85
N LYS A 39 -11.96 -3.28 -0.95
CA LYS A 39 -13.35 -2.99 -1.32
C LYS A 39 -13.46 -1.73 -2.14
N ARG A 40 -12.53 -0.80 -1.95
CA ARG A 40 -12.46 0.43 -2.74
C ARG A 40 -11.65 0.28 -4.01
N GLY A 41 -11.14 -0.91 -4.29
CA GLY A 41 -10.31 -1.16 -5.45
C GLY A 41 -8.88 -0.66 -5.33
N LEU A 42 -8.41 -0.46 -4.10
CA LEU A 42 -7.06 0.05 -3.87
C LEU A 42 -6.05 -1.11 -3.81
N PRO A 43 -4.82 -0.90 -4.33
CA PRO A 43 -3.80 -1.95 -4.36
C PRO A 43 -3.07 -2.06 -3.01
N VAL A 44 -3.76 -2.59 -2.01
CA VAL A 44 -3.22 -2.80 -0.68
C VAL A 44 -3.14 -4.29 -0.41
N PHE A 45 -1.97 -4.75 0.07
CA PHE A 45 -1.68 -6.17 0.24
C PHE A 45 -1.20 -6.44 1.66
N TYR A 46 -1.40 -7.66 2.12
CA TYR A 46 -0.88 -8.09 3.41
C TYR A 46 0.62 -8.33 3.32
N GLY A 47 1.37 -7.75 4.25
CA GLY A 47 2.79 -8.00 4.31
C GLY A 47 3.52 -6.94 5.11
N ASP A 48 4.77 -7.25 5.43
CA ASP A 48 5.67 -6.36 6.12
C ASP A 48 6.69 -5.82 5.11
N CYS A 49 6.58 -4.56 4.76
CA CYS A 49 7.43 -3.97 3.73
C CYS A 49 8.89 -3.83 4.15
N SER A 50 9.21 -4.08 5.41
CA SER A 50 10.60 -4.09 5.85
C SER A 50 11.37 -5.33 5.37
N ARG A 51 10.65 -6.35 4.88
CA ARG A 51 11.25 -7.60 4.42
C ARG A 51 11.63 -7.50 2.95
N ALA A 52 12.90 -7.74 2.68
CA ALA A 52 13.44 -7.62 1.33
C ALA A 52 12.74 -8.53 0.31
N GLU A 53 12.30 -9.71 0.74
CA GLU A 53 11.61 -10.64 -0.15
C GLU A 53 10.30 -10.04 -0.67
N ILE A 54 9.57 -9.37 0.20
CA ILE A 54 8.31 -8.73 -0.19
C ILE A 54 8.58 -7.62 -1.20
N LEU A 55 9.58 -6.80 -0.95
CA LEU A 55 9.94 -5.73 -1.88
C LEU A 55 10.30 -6.28 -3.25
N ARG A 56 11.04 -7.38 -3.30
CA ARG A 56 11.40 -8.02 -4.57
C ARG A 56 10.17 -8.57 -5.28
N ALA A 57 9.28 -9.23 -4.55
CA ALA A 57 8.06 -9.79 -5.11
C ALA A 57 7.17 -8.71 -5.72
N LEU A 58 7.25 -7.49 -5.18
CA LEU A 58 6.49 -6.36 -5.68
C LEU A 58 7.19 -5.63 -6.84
N GLY A 59 8.34 -6.09 -7.26
CA GLY A 59 9.04 -5.55 -8.41
C GLY A 59 9.80 -4.26 -8.16
N VAL A 60 10.27 -4.09 -6.95
CA VAL A 60 11.00 -2.87 -6.55
C VAL A 60 12.50 -3.08 -6.55
#